data_2b9fc341aef3b5d7a157b21f026bed54
#
_entry.id   2b9fc341aef3b5d7a157b21f026bed54
#
_cell.length_a   1.000
_cell.length_b   1.000
_cell.length_c   1.000
_cell.angle_alpha   90.00
_cell.angle_beta   90.00
_cell.angle_gamma   90.00
#
_symmetry.space_group_name_H-M   'P 1'
#
loop_
_entity.id
_entity.type
_entity.pdbx_description
1 polymer ?
#
loop_
_entity_poly.entity_id
_entity_poly.type
_entity_poly.pdbx_seq_one_letter_code
_entity_poly.pdbx_strand_id
1 'polypeptide(L)'
;PIPIDSRNFRDPRRAWRWIAVSGPLANLLMAFFWGLVIVSAIYVPENFQSPLVQMAGYGILINAVLFALNLIPILPWDGGIIIDTFLPAKQSMQFRKIEPYGTWIILILLFTGLLGKLIMPMVAAVQIAVQALMTLFV
;
A
#
# COMPACT_ATOMS: atom_id res chain seq x y z
N PRO A 1 -11.00 -11.19 0.75
CA PRO A 1 -11.88 -10.12 0.24
C PRO A 1 -13.08 -9.92 1.16
N ILE A 2 -13.30 -8.68 1.54
CA ILE A 2 -14.45 -8.31 2.35
C ILE A 2 -15.69 -8.31 1.45
N PRO A 3 -16.79 -9.03 1.81
CA PRO A 3 -17.99 -9.00 1.01
C PRO A 3 -18.68 -7.64 1.11
N ILE A 4 -18.60 -6.86 0.05
CA ILE A 4 -19.23 -5.54 -0.03
C ILE A 4 -20.38 -5.61 -0.99
N ASP A 5 -21.59 -5.25 -0.52
CA ASP A 5 -22.78 -5.21 -1.35
C ASP A 5 -22.84 -3.89 -2.15
N SER A 6 -22.50 -3.97 -3.43
CA SER A 6 -22.48 -2.82 -4.34
C SER A 6 -23.87 -2.25 -4.62
N ARG A 7 -24.96 -2.99 -4.30
CA ARG A 7 -26.33 -2.51 -4.50
C ARG A 7 -26.70 -1.34 -3.59
N ASN A 8 -25.97 -1.18 -2.47
CA ASN A 8 -26.19 -0.09 -1.54
C ASN A 8 -25.48 1.22 -1.93
N PHE A 9 -24.73 1.25 -3.04
CA PHE A 9 -24.00 2.42 -3.49
C PHE A 9 -24.81 3.23 -4.51
N ARG A 10 -24.83 4.56 -4.35
CA ARG A 10 -25.41 5.48 -5.35
C ARG A 10 -24.66 5.43 -6.67
N ASP A 11 -23.31 5.37 -6.61
CA ASP A 11 -22.42 5.17 -7.75
C ASP A 11 -21.44 4.06 -7.40
N PRO A 12 -21.68 2.81 -7.84
CA PRO A 12 -20.85 1.66 -7.49
C PRO A 12 -19.37 1.83 -7.89
N ARG A 13 -19.11 2.38 -9.07
CA ARG A 13 -17.72 2.57 -9.54
C ARG A 13 -16.95 3.55 -8.68
N ARG A 14 -17.58 4.67 -8.33
CA ARG A 14 -16.98 5.68 -7.45
C ARG A 14 -16.72 5.12 -6.05
N ALA A 15 -17.68 4.36 -5.51
CA ALA A 15 -17.54 3.71 -4.21
C ALA A 15 -16.38 2.70 -4.21
N TRP A 16 -16.30 1.84 -5.21
CA TRP A 16 -15.19 0.89 -5.35
C TRP A 16 -13.83 1.55 -5.46
N ARG A 17 -13.76 2.68 -6.16
CA ARG A 17 -12.53 3.49 -6.24
C ARG A 17 -12.06 3.97 -4.87
N TRP A 18 -12.96 4.52 -4.07
CA TRP A 18 -12.62 4.97 -2.72
C TRP A 18 -12.23 3.82 -1.79
N ILE A 19 -12.91 2.69 -1.90
CA ILE A 19 -12.56 1.49 -1.14
C ILE A 19 -11.15 1.02 -1.52
N ALA A 20 -10.84 0.94 -2.80
CA ALA A 20 -9.53 0.52 -3.26
C ALA A 20 -8.41 1.50 -2.86
N VAL A 21 -8.67 2.80 -2.86
CA VAL A 21 -7.71 3.82 -2.41
C VAL A 21 -7.49 3.74 -0.89
N SER A 22 -8.50 3.34 -0.12
CA SER A 22 -8.39 3.27 1.34
C SER A 22 -7.33 2.29 1.84
N GLY A 23 -7.09 1.19 1.12
CA GLY A 23 -6.05 0.21 1.45
C GLY A 23 -4.64 0.81 1.46
N PRO A 24 -4.15 1.30 0.31
CA PRO A 24 -2.86 1.97 0.25
C PRO A 24 -2.76 3.16 1.20
N LEU A 25 -3.82 3.97 1.31
CA LEU A 25 -3.83 5.12 2.21
C LEU A 25 -3.65 4.71 3.67
N ALA A 26 -4.32 3.63 4.12
CA ALA A 26 -4.16 3.11 5.48
C ALA A 26 -2.71 2.70 5.75
N ASN A 27 -2.07 2.00 4.81
CA ASN A 27 -0.66 1.60 4.94
C ASN A 27 0.27 2.82 5.00
N LEU A 28 -0.01 3.85 4.20
CA LEU A 28 0.76 5.09 4.23
C LEU A 28 0.63 5.80 5.59
N LEU A 29 -0.58 5.91 6.10
CA LEU A 29 -0.84 6.50 7.43
C LEU A 29 -0.15 5.71 8.55
N MET A 30 -0.16 4.38 8.47
CA MET A 30 0.54 3.53 9.43
C MET A 30 2.07 3.72 9.35
N ALA A 31 2.63 3.90 8.15
CA ALA A 31 4.05 4.20 8.01
C ALA A 31 4.41 5.53 8.69
N PHE A 32 3.60 6.57 8.51
CA PHE A 32 3.78 7.85 9.20
C PHE A 32 3.63 7.72 10.72
N PHE A 33 2.65 6.95 11.19
CA PHE A 33 2.49 6.66 12.62
C PHE A 33 3.76 6.04 13.22
N TRP A 34 4.36 5.04 12.56
CA TRP A 34 5.60 4.44 13.00
C TRP A 34 6.78 5.42 12.98
N GLY A 35 6.80 6.36 12.05
CA GLY A 35 7.77 7.47 12.06
C GLY A 35 7.65 8.32 13.31
N LEU A 36 6.43 8.66 13.72
CA LEU A 36 6.19 9.40 14.97
C LEU A 36 6.59 8.58 16.21
N VAL A 37 6.43 7.26 16.17
CA VAL A 37 6.92 6.38 17.24
C VAL A 37 8.43 6.47 17.37
N ILE A 38 9.19 6.52 16.26
CA ILE A 38 10.65 6.73 16.30
C ILE A 38 10.99 8.07 16.98
N VAL A 39 10.32 9.14 16.57
CA VAL A 39 10.53 10.46 17.18
C VAL A 39 10.25 10.44 18.69
N SER A 40 9.22 9.72 19.12
CA SER A 40 8.86 9.61 20.54
C SER A 40 9.83 8.76 21.36
N ALA A 41 10.71 8.01 20.72
CA ALA A 41 11.65 7.12 21.41
C ALA A 41 12.61 7.87 22.37
N ILE A 42 12.87 9.15 22.13
CA ILE A 42 13.72 9.99 23.00
C ILE A 42 13.12 10.16 24.42
N TYR A 43 11.82 9.97 24.57
CA TYR A 43 11.12 10.10 25.85
C TYR A 43 11.04 8.78 26.64
N VAL A 44 11.55 7.69 26.06
CA VAL A 44 11.54 6.35 26.66
C VAL A 44 12.90 6.07 27.31
N PRO A 45 12.96 5.31 28.43
CA PRO A 45 14.23 4.92 29.04
C PRO A 45 15.20 4.27 28.02
N GLU A 46 16.50 4.55 28.16
CA GLU A 46 17.54 4.18 27.17
C GLU A 46 17.52 2.70 26.77
N ASN A 47 17.28 1.81 27.74
CA ASN A 47 17.21 0.37 27.49
C ASN A 47 16.04 -0.08 26.59
N PHE A 48 15.02 0.77 26.41
CA PHE A 48 13.88 0.51 25.53
C PHE A 48 13.94 1.27 24.20
N GLN A 49 14.80 2.27 24.08
CA GLN A 49 14.90 3.10 22.86
C GLN A 49 15.28 2.27 21.63
N SER A 50 16.35 1.48 21.71
CA SER A 50 16.84 0.69 20.58
C SER A 50 15.80 -0.35 20.10
N PRO A 51 15.20 -1.18 20.97
CA PRO A 51 14.14 -2.08 20.57
C PRO A 51 12.93 -1.37 19.93
N LEU A 52 12.52 -0.22 20.48
CA LEU A 52 11.39 0.55 19.97
C LEU A 52 11.66 1.10 18.58
N VAL A 53 12.86 1.68 18.37
CA VAL A 53 13.27 2.22 17.05
C VAL A 53 13.36 1.09 16.01
N GLN A 54 13.90 -0.07 16.36
CA GLN A 54 13.95 -1.22 15.45
C GLN A 54 12.55 -1.71 15.09
N MET A 55 11.68 -1.88 16.05
CA MET A 55 10.29 -2.28 15.81
C MET A 55 9.57 -1.29 14.90
N ALA A 56 9.72 0.00 15.17
CA ALA A 56 9.11 1.05 14.36
C ALA A 56 9.70 1.10 12.93
N GLY A 57 11.01 0.86 12.78
CA GLY A 57 11.66 0.73 11.49
C GLY A 57 11.06 -0.39 10.63
N TYR A 58 10.83 -1.56 11.23
CA TYR A 58 10.11 -2.64 10.56
C TYR A 58 8.66 -2.28 10.25
N GLY A 59 8.00 -1.56 11.16
CA GLY A 59 6.64 -1.05 10.91
C GLY A 59 6.57 -0.15 9.69
N ILE A 60 7.50 0.77 9.53
CA ILE A 60 7.62 1.62 8.34
C ILE A 60 7.85 0.77 7.09
N LEU A 61 8.81 -0.14 7.13
CA LEU A 61 9.16 -0.98 5.98
C LEU A 61 7.98 -1.84 5.52
N ILE A 62 7.34 -2.55 6.44
CA ILE A 62 6.22 -3.44 6.13
C ILE A 62 5.06 -2.64 5.51
N ASN A 63 4.72 -1.50 6.09
CA ASN A 63 3.64 -0.66 5.55
C ASN A 63 4.00 -0.03 4.21
N ALA A 64 5.26 0.34 4.00
CA ALA A 64 5.75 0.83 2.70
C ALA A 64 5.66 -0.27 1.62
N VAL A 65 6.03 -1.50 1.95
CA VAL A 65 5.92 -2.64 1.03
C VAL A 65 4.45 -2.94 0.72
N LEU A 66 3.58 -2.99 1.73
CA LEU A 66 2.14 -3.21 1.54
C LEU A 66 1.50 -2.09 0.71
N PHE A 67 1.88 -0.84 0.95
CA PHE A 67 1.47 0.30 0.12
C PHE A 67 1.84 0.08 -1.35
N ALA A 68 3.10 -0.26 -1.61
CA ALA A 68 3.60 -0.49 -2.96
C ALA A 68 2.92 -1.68 -3.65
N LEU A 69 2.76 -2.80 -2.94
CA LEU A 69 2.07 -3.97 -3.46
C LEU A 69 0.62 -3.68 -3.82
N ASN A 70 -0.10 -2.96 -2.96
CA ASN A 70 -1.50 -2.60 -3.20
C ASN A 70 -1.68 -1.67 -4.40
N LEU A 71 -0.68 -0.88 -4.76
CA LEU A 71 -0.72 0.01 -5.92
C LEU A 71 -0.32 -0.66 -7.24
N ILE A 72 0.05 -1.94 -7.24
CA ILE A 72 0.34 -2.66 -8.48
C ILE A 72 -0.90 -2.65 -9.38
N PRO A 73 -0.77 -2.22 -10.66
CA PRO A 73 -1.90 -2.03 -11.57
C PRO A 73 -2.42 -3.35 -12.17
N ILE A 74 -2.62 -4.36 -11.34
CA ILE A 74 -3.07 -5.70 -11.73
C ILE A 74 -4.20 -6.13 -10.80
N LEU A 75 -5.32 -6.60 -11.36
CA LEU A 75 -6.39 -7.21 -10.57
C LEU A 75 -5.91 -8.54 -9.96
N PRO A 76 -6.31 -8.91 -8.75
CA PRO A 76 -7.33 -8.27 -7.90
C PRO A 76 -6.76 -7.22 -6.90
N TRP A 77 -5.57 -6.70 -7.12
CA TRP A 77 -4.94 -5.72 -6.24
C TRP A 77 -5.62 -4.34 -6.35
N ASP A 78 -5.51 -3.52 -5.31
CA ASP A 78 -6.18 -2.23 -5.24
C ASP A 78 -5.83 -1.30 -6.42
N GLY A 79 -4.56 -1.30 -6.85
CA GLY A 79 -4.13 -0.55 -8.03
C GLY A 79 -4.86 -0.96 -9.30
N GLY A 80 -5.08 -2.27 -9.50
CA GLY A 80 -5.88 -2.80 -10.61
C GLY A 80 -7.34 -2.39 -10.51
N ILE A 81 -7.93 -2.43 -9.32
CA ILE A 81 -9.31 -1.99 -9.08
C ILE A 81 -9.46 -0.49 -9.39
N ILE A 82 -8.53 0.32 -8.94
CA ILE A 82 -8.53 1.77 -9.24
C ILE A 82 -8.54 2.02 -10.75
N ILE A 83 -7.67 1.35 -11.49
CA ILE A 83 -7.61 1.46 -12.95
C ILE A 83 -8.93 1.02 -13.58
N ASP A 84 -9.46 -0.13 -13.17
CA ASP A 84 -10.73 -0.66 -13.70
C ASP A 84 -11.88 0.34 -13.54
N THR A 85 -11.93 1.08 -12.43
CA THR A 85 -13.00 2.07 -12.19
C THR A 85 -12.93 3.28 -13.12
N PHE A 86 -11.79 3.56 -13.76
CA PHE A 86 -11.62 4.64 -14.73
C PHE A 86 -11.80 4.19 -16.18
N LEU A 87 -11.79 2.89 -16.45
CA LEU A 87 -11.93 2.36 -17.79
C LEU A 87 -13.38 2.41 -18.28
N PRO A 88 -13.64 2.71 -19.57
CA PRO A 88 -14.94 2.49 -20.20
C PRO A 88 -15.37 1.02 -20.08
N ALA A 89 -16.69 0.75 -20.13
CA ALA A 89 -17.24 -0.58 -19.87
C ALA A 89 -16.60 -1.69 -20.72
N LYS A 90 -16.32 -1.45 -21.99
CA LYS A 90 -15.69 -2.43 -22.90
C LYS A 90 -14.27 -2.77 -22.47
N GLN A 91 -13.44 -1.77 -22.20
CA GLN A 91 -12.08 -1.94 -21.73
C GLN A 91 -12.02 -2.55 -20.32
N SER A 92 -12.94 -2.17 -19.44
CA SER A 92 -13.08 -2.76 -18.12
C SER A 92 -13.35 -4.27 -18.21
N MET A 93 -14.26 -4.69 -19.08
CA MET A 93 -14.55 -6.11 -19.30
C MET A 93 -13.31 -6.88 -19.79
N GLN A 94 -12.53 -6.30 -20.70
CA GLN A 94 -11.27 -6.90 -21.18
C GLN A 94 -10.21 -6.96 -20.09
N PHE A 95 -10.07 -5.91 -19.30
CA PHE A 95 -9.13 -5.83 -18.19
C PHE A 95 -9.43 -6.86 -17.10
N ARG A 96 -10.70 -7.06 -16.78
CA ARG A 96 -11.15 -8.06 -15.79
C ARG A 96 -10.90 -9.51 -16.22
N LYS A 97 -10.74 -9.79 -17.50
CA LYS A 97 -10.36 -11.12 -17.99
C LYS A 97 -8.98 -11.56 -17.50
N ILE A 98 -8.12 -10.62 -17.12
CA ILE A 98 -6.78 -10.88 -16.59
C ILE A 98 -6.83 -11.21 -15.09
N GLU A 99 -7.91 -10.87 -14.39
CA GLU A 99 -8.05 -11.05 -12.94
C GLU A 99 -7.70 -12.47 -12.44
N PRO A 100 -8.16 -13.58 -13.07
CA PRO A 100 -7.81 -14.93 -12.63
C PRO A 100 -6.32 -15.22 -12.68
N TYR A 101 -5.57 -14.50 -13.51
CA TYR A 101 -4.13 -14.65 -13.70
C TYR A 101 -3.30 -13.68 -12.84
N GLY A 102 -3.93 -12.71 -12.19
CA GLY A 102 -3.25 -11.66 -11.44
C GLY A 102 -2.32 -12.20 -10.36
N THR A 103 -2.78 -13.14 -9.57
CA THR A 103 -1.96 -13.79 -8.53
C THR A 103 -0.77 -14.53 -9.13
N TRP A 104 -0.96 -15.24 -10.24
CA TRP A 104 0.12 -15.94 -10.94
C TRP A 104 1.16 -14.97 -11.51
N ILE A 105 0.72 -13.84 -12.07
CA ILE A 105 1.62 -12.79 -12.56
C ILE A 105 2.49 -12.26 -11.42
N ILE A 106 1.91 -11.98 -10.26
CA ILE A 106 2.64 -11.51 -9.08
C ILE A 106 3.64 -12.56 -8.59
N LEU A 107 3.27 -13.84 -8.56
CA LEU A 107 4.17 -14.91 -8.17
C LEU A 107 5.36 -15.03 -9.14
N ILE A 108 5.13 -14.94 -10.45
CA ILE A 108 6.19 -14.95 -11.46
C ILE A 108 7.13 -13.75 -11.27
N LEU A 109 6.58 -12.56 -11.06
CA LEU A 109 7.37 -11.36 -10.79
C LEU A 109 8.18 -11.50 -9.50
N LEU A 110 7.62 -12.13 -8.47
CA LEU A 110 8.30 -12.38 -7.21
C LEU A 110 9.50 -13.31 -7.39
N PHE A 111 9.30 -14.47 -8.04
CA PHE A 111 10.35 -15.48 -8.24
C PHE A 111 11.46 -15.01 -9.20
N THR A 112 11.16 -14.15 -10.16
CA THR A 112 12.16 -13.59 -11.08
C THR A 112 12.92 -12.40 -10.48
N GLY A 113 12.49 -11.87 -9.31
CA GLY A 113 13.06 -10.68 -8.69
C GLY A 113 12.58 -9.36 -9.30
N LEU A 114 11.76 -9.40 -10.35
CA LEU A 114 11.22 -8.19 -10.99
C LEU A 114 10.26 -7.44 -10.08
N LEU A 115 9.51 -8.15 -9.23
CA LEU A 115 8.59 -7.52 -8.28
C LEU A 115 9.33 -6.55 -7.35
N GLY A 116 10.46 -6.98 -6.77
CA GLY A 116 11.30 -6.12 -5.95
C GLY A 116 11.73 -4.85 -6.67
N LYS A 117 12.18 -4.98 -7.93
CA LYS A 117 12.57 -3.82 -8.74
C LYS A 117 11.43 -2.86 -9.03
N LEU A 118 10.22 -3.38 -9.19
CA LEU A 118 9.02 -2.55 -9.45
C LEU A 118 8.55 -1.80 -8.20
N ILE A 119 8.59 -2.44 -7.02
CA ILE A 119 8.09 -1.83 -5.78
C ILE A 119 9.12 -0.97 -5.06
N MET A 120 10.43 -1.22 -5.25
CA MET A 120 11.48 -0.50 -4.52
C MET A 120 11.42 1.03 -4.66
N PRO A 121 11.16 1.63 -5.83
CA PRO A 121 11.02 3.08 -5.94
C PRO A 121 9.86 3.62 -5.08
N MET A 122 8.77 2.89 -4.98
CA MET A 122 7.60 3.27 -4.19
C MET A 122 7.88 3.12 -2.70
N VAL A 123 8.55 2.03 -2.30
CA VAL A 123 9.01 1.82 -0.92
C VAL A 123 9.96 2.94 -0.50
N ALA A 124 10.94 3.27 -1.34
CA ALA A 124 11.87 4.37 -1.09
C ALA A 124 11.16 5.72 -0.95
N ALA A 125 10.16 5.99 -1.80
CA ALA A 125 9.37 7.22 -1.73
C ALA A 125 8.63 7.34 -0.40
N VAL A 126 8.03 6.26 0.10
CA VAL A 126 7.35 6.24 1.41
C VAL A 126 8.36 6.48 2.54
N GLN A 127 9.51 5.82 2.50
CA GLN A 127 10.55 5.99 3.51
C GLN A 127 11.09 7.43 3.54
N ILE A 128 11.32 8.04 2.38
CA ILE A 128 11.75 9.44 2.26
C ILE A 128 10.67 10.37 2.83
N ALA A 129 9.40 10.14 2.52
CA ALA A 129 8.29 10.94 3.04
C ALA A 129 8.18 10.85 4.56
N VAL A 130 8.35 9.65 5.13
CA VAL A 130 8.36 9.45 6.59
C VAL A 130 9.55 10.16 7.23
N GLN A 131 10.74 10.06 6.64
CA GLN A 131 11.92 10.78 7.13
C GLN A 131 11.70 12.28 7.11
N ALA A 132 11.15 12.82 6.03
CA ALA A 132 10.83 14.25 5.93
C ALA A 132 9.84 14.69 7.03
N LEU A 133 8.84 13.87 7.33
CA LEU A 133 7.93 14.13 8.45
C LEU A 133 8.68 14.16 9.79
N MET A 134 9.54 13.16 10.03
CA MET A 134 10.31 13.06 11.27
C MET A 134 11.18 14.30 11.50
N THR A 135 11.79 14.84 10.44
CA THR A 135 12.64 16.05 10.56
C THR A 135 11.88 17.30 10.98
N LEU A 136 10.56 17.32 10.87
CA LEU A 136 9.73 18.44 11.36
C LEU A 136 9.62 18.45 12.89
N PHE A 137 9.92 17.33 13.56
CA PHE A 137 9.78 17.16 15.02
C PHE A 137 11.14 17.03 15.73
N VAL A 138 12.22 17.02 15.00
CA VAL A 138 13.60 16.96 15.49
C VAL A 138 14.40 18.16 14.98
#